data_3f777deb8a5af5b236a6d74353a32486
#
_entry.id   3f777deb8a5af5b236a6d74353a32486
#
_cell.length_a   1.000
_cell.length_b   1.000
_cell.length_c   1.000
_cell.angle_alpha   90.00
_cell.angle_beta   90.00
_cell.angle_gamma   90.00
#
_symmetry.space_group_name_H-M   'P 1'
#
loop_
_entity.id
_entity.type
_entity.pdbx_description
1 polymer ?
#
loop_
_entity_poly.entity_id
_entity_poly.type
_entity_poly.pdbx_seq_one_letter_code
_entity_poly.pdbx_strand_id
1 'polypeptide(L)'
;MNFRVDRWSAVALRSSLVILTTVSALLLSSCGGGGQSSQTKRFKPTRMIVFGDEASLLVPTTPGGNDSRKYTNNGFNATNTTVIDCLLASRLWVQYLADEYGLVFAECNPSNLTATAQMRATAGAKVADLATAVDAFLATSAPVPTDLITMMVGTNDLIELYEGVISSSLTQGAAVAEARARGLAFAGQINRLINSSNTKGRVIYSTVPYLNLTPFGQNTSKSDADRTLMQLLTQSFNDGIRAQEADGGVKTNGRSLGFLDTAQKFRNIFDEVDGDNEVDAITNVKQAACQDPVNVLNCTNNTLVSGATPVNYLWAGNINFSAAGHFYLGDDAVNLATSLPW
;
A
#
# COMPACT_ATOMS: atom_id res chain seq x y z
N MET A 1 14.58 -18.00 -85.02
CA MET A 1 13.60 -16.94 -84.80
C MET A 1 14.12 -16.04 -83.66
N ASN A 2 14.78 -14.94 -84.05
CA ASN A 2 15.44 -14.02 -83.12
C ASN A 2 14.48 -12.89 -82.77
N PHE A 3 14.04 -12.79 -81.50
CA PHE A 3 13.31 -11.64 -80.98
C PHE A 3 14.30 -10.59 -80.46
N ARG A 4 14.34 -9.44 -81.11
CA ARG A 4 14.99 -8.22 -80.63
C ARG A 4 14.08 -7.61 -79.53
N VAL A 5 14.55 -7.49 -78.34
CA VAL A 5 13.89 -6.73 -77.28
C VAL A 5 14.31 -5.27 -77.43
N ASP A 6 13.35 -4.39 -77.67
CA ASP A 6 13.57 -2.97 -77.93
C ASP A 6 14.15 -2.22 -76.69
N ARG A 7 15.20 -1.46 -76.94
CA ARG A 7 15.94 -0.66 -75.99
C ARG A 7 15.11 0.44 -75.26
N TRP A 8 13.89 0.67 -75.68
CA TRP A 8 13.04 1.75 -75.13
C TRP A 8 12.32 1.37 -73.88
N SER A 9 12.10 0.13 -73.59
CA SER A 9 11.45 -0.35 -72.39
C SER A 9 12.33 -0.18 -71.10
N ALA A 10 13.65 -0.17 -71.25
CA ALA A 10 14.58 -0.10 -70.13
C ALA A 10 14.73 1.32 -69.55
N VAL A 11 14.51 2.36 -70.37
CA VAL A 11 14.62 3.76 -69.90
C VAL A 11 13.38 4.20 -69.15
N ALA A 12 12.19 3.77 -69.54
CA ALA A 12 10.94 4.08 -68.88
C ALA A 12 10.87 3.43 -67.46
N LEU A 13 11.43 2.20 -67.32
CA LEU A 13 11.46 1.51 -66.02
C LEU A 13 12.42 2.15 -65.02
N ARG A 14 13.54 2.73 -65.49
CA ARG A 14 14.52 3.41 -64.64
C ARG A 14 14.01 4.76 -64.13
N SER A 15 13.25 5.48 -64.92
CA SER A 15 12.67 6.77 -64.52
C SER A 15 11.53 6.59 -63.53
N SER A 16 10.71 5.54 -63.64
CA SER A 16 9.63 5.23 -62.72
C SER A 16 10.14 4.76 -61.33
N LEU A 17 11.29 4.07 -61.30
CA LEU A 17 11.89 3.59 -60.05
C LEU A 17 12.53 4.72 -59.22
N VAL A 18 13.12 5.72 -59.88
CA VAL A 18 13.71 6.88 -59.19
C VAL A 18 12.63 7.79 -58.60
N ILE A 19 11.49 7.95 -59.29
CA ILE A 19 10.37 8.77 -58.75
C ILE A 19 9.71 8.05 -57.58
N LEU A 20 9.59 6.73 -57.57
CA LEU A 20 9.00 5.96 -56.50
C LEU A 20 9.88 5.99 -55.24
N THR A 21 11.21 5.96 -55.38
CA THR A 21 12.14 6.01 -54.23
C THR A 21 12.20 7.40 -53.58
N THR A 22 12.06 8.47 -54.36
CA THR A 22 12.05 9.82 -53.83
C THR A 22 10.75 10.17 -53.08
N VAL A 23 9.60 9.67 -53.55
CA VAL A 23 8.31 9.84 -52.86
C VAL A 23 8.26 9.03 -51.56
N SER A 24 8.83 7.82 -51.53
CA SER A 24 8.92 7.03 -50.30
C SER A 24 9.86 7.65 -49.26
N ALA A 25 10.93 8.33 -49.66
CA ALA A 25 11.83 9.03 -48.75
C ALA A 25 11.19 10.28 -48.11
N LEU A 26 10.28 10.95 -48.85
CA LEU A 26 9.54 12.11 -48.33
C LEU A 26 8.40 11.73 -47.36
N LEU A 27 7.84 10.51 -47.47
CA LEU A 27 6.83 10.03 -46.53
C LEU A 27 7.44 9.52 -45.22
N LEU A 28 8.70 9.10 -45.21
CA LEU A 28 9.41 8.71 -43.98
C LEU A 28 9.92 9.90 -43.17
N SER A 29 10.06 11.08 -43.72
CA SER A 29 10.43 12.29 -43.01
C SER A 29 9.25 12.99 -42.34
N SER A 30 8.03 12.60 -42.62
CA SER A 30 6.80 13.16 -42.01
C SER A 30 6.43 12.54 -40.65
N CYS A 31 7.09 11.45 -40.22
CA CYS A 31 6.93 10.89 -38.89
C CYS A 31 7.94 11.39 -37.86
N GLY A 32 8.76 12.37 -38.20
CA GLY A 32 9.66 13.09 -37.32
C GLY A 32 9.00 14.35 -36.72
N GLY A 33 7.68 14.33 -36.53
CA GLY A 33 7.01 15.30 -35.64
C GLY A 33 7.51 15.08 -34.23
N GLY A 34 8.50 15.88 -33.83
CA GLY A 34 8.91 16.02 -32.44
C GLY A 34 7.73 16.51 -31.60
N GLY A 35 6.80 15.62 -31.31
CA GLY A 35 6.02 15.76 -30.12
C GLY A 35 7.04 15.80 -29.00
N GLN A 36 7.24 16.94 -28.38
CA GLN A 36 7.80 17.00 -27.04
C GLN A 36 6.96 16.00 -26.24
N SER A 37 7.45 14.76 -26.08
CA SER A 37 7.00 13.94 -25.00
C SER A 37 7.28 14.81 -23.78
N SER A 38 6.24 15.40 -23.21
CA SER A 38 6.31 15.96 -21.88
C SER A 38 6.63 14.76 -20.99
N GLN A 39 7.91 14.43 -20.86
CA GLN A 39 8.34 13.46 -19.87
C GLN A 39 8.02 14.13 -18.56
N THR A 40 6.86 13.78 -18.01
CA THR A 40 6.53 14.17 -16.65
C THR A 40 7.67 13.67 -15.78
N LYS A 41 8.37 14.62 -15.16
CA LYS A 41 9.47 14.27 -14.26
C LYS A 41 8.96 13.30 -13.23
N ARG A 42 9.67 12.19 -13.03
CA ARG A 42 9.35 11.26 -11.96
C ARG A 42 9.23 12.03 -10.64
N PHE A 43 8.23 11.69 -9.87
CA PHE A 43 8.07 12.23 -8.53
C PHE A 43 9.27 11.83 -7.67
N LYS A 44 9.82 12.81 -6.96
CA LYS A 44 10.89 12.62 -5.99
C LYS A 44 10.48 13.29 -4.68
N PRO A 45 9.88 12.55 -3.76
CA PRO A 45 9.53 13.09 -2.46
C PRO A 45 10.81 13.46 -1.69
N THR A 46 10.72 14.54 -0.94
CA THR A 46 11.78 14.98 -0.02
C THR A 46 11.37 14.78 1.43
N ARG A 47 10.09 14.48 1.68
CA ARG A 47 9.54 14.20 2.98
C ARG A 47 8.42 13.15 2.86
N MET A 48 8.36 12.23 3.83
CA MET A 48 7.27 11.28 3.98
C MET A 48 6.52 11.54 5.29
N ILE A 49 5.19 11.42 5.27
CA ILE A 49 4.34 11.52 6.46
C ILE A 49 3.48 10.26 6.50
N VAL A 50 3.59 9.48 7.57
CA VAL A 50 2.88 8.21 7.76
C VAL A 50 1.79 8.38 8.80
N PHE A 51 0.53 8.24 8.37
CA PHE A 51 -0.63 8.15 9.24
C PHE A 51 -1.18 6.72 9.23
N GLY A 52 -1.65 6.25 10.37
CA GLY A 52 -2.23 4.91 10.44
C GLY A 52 -2.26 4.31 11.83
N ASP A 53 -2.42 3.00 11.84
CA ASP A 53 -2.40 2.14 13.01
C ASP A 53 -1.08 1.35 13.11
N GLU A 54 -1.09 0.27 13.88
CA GLU A 54 0.07 -0.61 14.10
C GLU A 54 0.65 -1.22 12.81
N ALA A 55 -0.13 -1.33 11.73
CA ALA A 55 0.37 -1.84 10.45
C ALA A 55 1.40 -0.91 9.79
N SER A 56 1.46 0.35 10.24
CA SER A 56 2.39 1.36 9.70
C SER A 56 3.40 1.87 10.74
N LEU A 57 3.36 1.35 11.99
CA LEU A 57 4.02 1.95 13.14
C LEU A 57 5.41 1.36 13.42
N LEU A 58 6.41 2.23 13.50
CA LEU A 58 7.72 1.96 14.12
C LEU A 58 7.67 2.39 15.59
N VAL A 59 7.95 1.47 16.52
CA VAL A 59 7.93 1.72 17.95
C VAL A 59 9.35 1.76 18.48
N PRO A 60 9.90 2.93 18.83
CA PRO A 60 11.23 3.01 19.41
C PRO A 60 11.35 2.16 20.67
N THR A 61 12.46 1.42 20.80
CA THR A 61 12.74 0.59 21.98
C THR A 61 12.95 1.42 23.24
N THR A 62 13.38 2.68 23.06
CA THR A 62 13.47 3.70 24.12
C THR A 62 12.87 5.02 23.63
N PRO A 63 12.28 5.85 24.49
CA PRO A 63 11.74 7.15 24.08
C PRO A 63 12.81 8.00 23.34
N GLY A 64 12.50 8.43 22.11
CA GLY A 64 13.42 9.18 21.27
C GLY A 64 14.60 8.37 20.72
N GLY A 65 14.57 7.03 20.87
CA GLY A 65 15.57 6.14 20.31
C GLY A 65 15.48 6.01 18.78
N ASN A 66 16.56 5.57 18.18
CA ASN A 66 16.72 5.38 16.74
C ASN A 66 16.72 3.90 16.33
N ASP A 67 16.27 3.01 17.22
CA ASP A 67 16.06 1.58 17.05
C ASP A 67 14.63 1.22 17.44
N SER A 68 13.94 0.47 16.60
CA SER A 68 12.50 0.22 16.74
C SER A 68 12.15 -1.24 16.61
N ARG A 69 11.06 -1.60 17.29
CA ARG A 69 10.26 -2.79 17.00
C ARG A 69 9.06 -2.44 16.12
N LYS A 70 8.47 -3.47 15.53
CA LYS A 70 7.35 -3.38 14.59
C LYS A 70 6.29 -4.41 14.97
N TYR A 71 5.04 -4.13 14.65
CA TYR A 71 3.94 -5.09 14.83
C TYR A 71 3.94 -6.13 13.71
N THR A 72 5.06 -6.88 13.65
CA THR A 72 5.29 -8.00 12.73
C THR A 72 6.28 -8.97 13.40
N ASN A 73 6.69 -10.04 12.72
CA ASN A 73 7.80 -10.88 13.17
C ASN A 73 9.13 -10.12 12.99
N ASN A 74 9.63 -9.51 14.06
CA ASN A 74 10.87 -8.74 14.03
C ASN A 74 12.08 -9.64 13.71
N GLY A 75 12.84 -9.28 12.69
CA GLY A 75 14.06 -9.98 12.30
C GLY A 75 15.29 -9.48 13.04
N PHE A 76 16.35 -10.26 13.00
CA PHE A 76 17.62 -9.92 13.63
C PHE A 76 18.62 -9.37 12.61
N ASN A 77 19.60 -8.64 13.09
CA ASN A 77 20.73 -8.20 12.30
C ASN A 77 21.50 -9.42 11.74
N ALA A 78 21.90 -9.37 10.48
CA ALA A 78 22.56 -10.48 9.80
C ALA A 78 23.89 -10.89 10.46
N THR A 79 24.57 -9.95 11.12
CA THR A 79 25.86 -10.18 11.79
C THR A 79 25.73 -10.38 13.30
N ASN A 80 24.58 -10.01 13.90
CA ASN A 80 24.30 -10.18 15.31
C ASN A 80 22.83 -10.59 15.55
N THR A 81 22.61 -11.89 15.69
CA THR A 81 21.27 -12.49 15.85
C THR A 81 20.62 -12.23 17.22
N THR A 82 21.22 -11.43 18.07
CA THR A 82 20.61 -10.98 19.33
C THR A 82 20.07 -9.55 19.25
N VAL A 83 20.44 -8.81 18.22
CA VAL A 83 19.99 -7.42 17.97
C VAL A 83 18.94 -7.41 16.88
N ILE A 84 17.78 -6.85 17.18
CA ILE A 84 16.71 -6.65 16.18
C ILE A 84 17.19 -5.62 15.15
N ASP A 85 16.98 -5.94 13.89
CA ASP A 85 17.25 -5.02 12.79
C ASP A 85 15.95 -4.31 12.38
N CYS A 86 15.80 -3.08 12.82
CA CYS A 86 14.64 -2.28 12.45
C CYS A 86 14.64 -1.84 10.98
N LEU A 87 15.80 -1.83 10.31
CA LEU A 87 15.98 -1.22 9.00
C LEU A 87 15.77 -2.22 7.85
N LEU A 88 16.46 -3.36 7.90
CA LEU A 88 16.51 -4.30 6.78
C LEU A 88 15.63 -5.53 6.98
N ALA A 89 15.51 -6.03 8.22
CA ALA A 89 14.76 -7.25 8.49
C ALA A 89 13.27 -6.94 8.73
N SER A 90 12.39 -7.72 8.10
CA SER A 90 10.93 -7.64 8.28
C SER A 90 10.40 -6.20 8.18
N ARG A 91 10.69 -5.53 7.09
CA ARG A 91 10.26 -4.14 6.84
C ARG A 91 8.74 -4.01 6.87
N LEU A 92 8.24 -2.89 7.37
CA LEU A 92 6.86 -2.48 7.15
C LEU A 92 6.68 -1.99 5.70
N TRP A 93 5.46 -2.04 5.19
CA TRP A 93 5.14 -1.55 3.85
C TRP A 93 5.57 -0.10 3.62
N VAL A 94 5.46 0.77 4.63
CA VAL A 94 5.92 2.16 4.56
C VAL A 94 7.44 2.30 4.52
N GLN A 95 8.17 1.30 5.03
CA GLN A 95 9.63 1.29 4.95
C GLN A 95 10.13 0.92 3.54
N TYR A 96 9.40 0.09 2.78
CA TYR A 96 9.70 -0.15 1.36
C TYR A 96 9.59 1.14 0.54
N LEU A 97 8.53 1.93 0.77
CA LEU A 97 8.38 3.24 0.15
C LEU A 97 9.47 4.23 0.55
N ALA A 98 9.81 4.29 1.83
CA ALA A 98 10.86 5.17 2.33
C ALA A 98 12.22 4.81 1.71
N ASP A 99 12.55 3.52 1.62
CA ASP A 99 13.79 3.03 1.04
C ASP A 99 13.92 3.36 -0.45
N GLU A 100 12.83 3.18 -1.24
CA GLU A 100 12.79 3.53 -2.68
C GLU A 100 13.21 4.99 -2.93
N TYR A 101 12.89 5.88 -2.01
CA TYR A 101 13.20 7.31 -2.15
C TYR A 101 14.33 7.82 -1.26
N GLY A 102 15.01 6.93 -0.54
CA GLY A 102 16.08 7.30 0.39
C GLY A 102 15.60 8.17 1.57
N LEU A 103 14.34 7.98 2.01
CA LEU A 103 13.75 8.71 3.13
C LEU A 103 14.00 7.96 4.44
N VAL A 104 14.27 8.70 5.52
CA VAL A 104 14.75 8.15 6.78
C VAL A 104 13.78 8.46 7.91
N PHE A 105 13.31 7.42 8.59
CA PHE A 105 12.55 7.54 9.85
C PHE A 105 13.50 7.76 11.03
N ALA A 106 13.21 8.74 11.87
CA ALA A 106 14.00 8.98 13.09
C ALA A 106 13.96 7.74 14.02
N GLU A 107 12.82 7.07 14.08
CA GLU A 107 12.54 5.90 14.91
C GLU A 107 13.36 4.66 14.52
N CYS A 108 13.85 4.60 13.28
CA CYS A 108 14.73 3.51 12.80
C CYS A 108 15.86 4.11 11.97
N ASN A 109 16.89 4.62 12.63
CA ASN A 109 17.98 5.38 12.03
C ASN A 109 19.34 5.07 12.69
N PRO A 110 19.80 3.81 12.63
CA PRO A 110 21.04 3.41 13.29
C PRO A 110 22.29 4.16 12.79
N SER A 111 22.21 4.74 11.58
CA SER A 111 23.31 5.53 11.00
C SER A 111 23.24 7.02 11.32
N ASN A 112 22.27 7.47 12.13
CA ASN A 112 22.06 8.88 12.52
C ASN A 112 22.02 9.86 11.33
N LEU A 113 21.38 9.46 10.25
CA LEU A 113 21.15 10.31 9.09
C LEU A 113 20.09 11.39 9.41
N THR A 114 20.02 12.43 8.58
CA THR A 114 18.93 13.42 8.71
C THR A 114 17.59 12.75 8.48
N ALA A 115 16.69 12.79 9.47
CA ALA A 115 15.35 12.25 9.34
C ALA A 115 14.51 13.08 8.36
N THR A 116 13.90 12.39 7.38
CA THR A 116 13.05 12.96 6.33
C THR A 116 11.66 12.31 6.27
N ALA A 117 11.42 11.32 7.12
CA ALA A 117 10.11 10.69 7.29
C ALA A 117 9.58 10.94 8.71
N GLN A 118 8.28 11.15 8.83
CA GLN A 118 7.58 11.44 10.08
C GLN A 118 6.59 10.31 10.36
N MET A 119 6.74 9.65 11.50
CA MET A 119 5.81 8.64 12.00
C MET A 119 4.70 9.32 12.80
N ARG A 120 3.46 9.19 12.32
CA ARG A 120 2.24 9.69 12.98
C ARG A 120 1.19 8.59 13.15
N ALA A 121 1.56 7.36 12.83
CA ALA A 121 0.78 6.18 13.15
C ALA A 121 0.84 5.89 14.66
N THR A 122 -0.22 5.32 15.21
CA THR A 122 -0.28 4.92 16.62
C THR A 122 -0.93 3.55 16.76
N ALA A 123 -0.48 2.75 17.72
CA ALA A 123 -1.06 1.43 17.96
C ALA A 123 -2.52 1.53 18.39
N GLY A 124 -3.37 0.66 17.87
CA GLY A 124 -4.80 0.65 18.16
C GLY A 124 -5.59 1.80 17.55
N ALA A 125 -4.97 2.64 16.70
CA ALA A 125 -5.64 3.80 16.14
C ALA A 125 -6.86 3.41 15.31
N LYS A 126 -7.91 4.22 15.47
CA LYS A 126 -9.14 4.23 14.69
C LYS A 126 -9.21 5.49 13.83
N VAL A 127 -10.22 5.57 12.99
CA VAL A 127 -10.43 6.76 12.13
C VAL A 127 -10.54 8.06 12.94
N ALA A 128 -11.10 8.01 14.14
CA ALA A 128 -11.18 9.18 15.04
C ALA A 128 -9.78 9.64 15.50
N ASP A 129 -8.88 8.69 15.81
CA ASP A 129 -7.51 9.00 16.21
C ASP A 129 -6.70 9.53 15.02
N LEU A 130 -6.94 8.97 13.83
CA LEU A 130 -6.39 9.50 12.58
C LEU A 130 -6.78 10.97 12.36
N ALA A 131 -8.05 11.33 12.61
CA ALA A 131 -8.52 12.71 12.50
C ALA A 131 -7.73 13.64 13.44
N THR A 132 -7.50 13.20 14.67
CA THR A 132 -6.68 13.92 15.67
C THR A 132 -5.23 14.07 15.21
N ALA A 133 -4.62 13.02 14.63
CA ALA A 133 -3.27 13.07 14.11
C ALA A 133 -3.14 14.02 12.90
N VAL A 134 -4.15 14.06 12.03
CA VAL A 134 -4.25 15.01 10.91
C VAL A 134 -4.40 16.44 11.41
N ASP A 135 -5.23 16.68 12.43
CA ASP A 135 -5.38 17.99 13.07
C ASP A 135 -4.03 18.49 13.62
N ALA A 136 -3.35 17.66 14.39
CA ALA A 136 -2.05 17.99 14.96
C ALA A 136 -0.97 18.27 13.89
N PHE A 137 -1.02 17.56 12.77
CA PHE A 137 -0.13 17.83 11.64
C PHE A 137 -0.44 19.18 10.99
N LEU A 138 -1.70 19.42 10.64
CA LEU A 138 -2.13 20.63 9.95
C LEU A 138 -1.99 21.90 10.81
N ALA A 139 -2.01 21.77 12.13
CA ALA A 139 -1.76 22.88 13.06
C ALA A 139 -0.32 23.37 13.03
N THR A 140 0.64 22.52 12.68
CA THR A 140 2.08 22.83 12.73
C THR A 140 2.76 22.81 11.36
N SER A 141 2.14 22.20 10.36
CA SER A 141 2.69 22.00 9.02
C SER A 141 1.55 21.91 8.01
N ALA A 142 1.86 22.25 6.76
CA ALA A 142 0.95 21.96 5.63
C ALA A 142 1.65 20.99 4.67
N PRO A 143 0.89 20.15 3.94
CA PRO A 143 1.47 19.34 2.87
C PRO A 143 2.11 20.23 1.81
N VAL A 144 3.26 19.81 1.29
CA VAL A 144 3.98 20.50 0.20
C VAL A 144 4.08 19.58 -1.03
N PRO A 145 4.34 20.13 -2.25
CA PRO A 145 4.33 19.34 -3.48
C PRO A 145 5.30 18.15 -3.50
N THR A 146 6.32 18.17 -2.64
CA THR A 146 7.32 17.09 -2.51
C THR A 146 7.04 16.13 -1.37
N ASP A 147 5.87 16.20 -0.77
CA ASP A 147 5.46 15.24 0.27
C ASP A 147 4.87 13.97 -0.33
N LEU A 148 5.26 12.85 0.26
CA LEU A 148 4.60 11.56 0.12
C LEU A 148 3.88 11.25 1.43
N ILE A 149 2.57 11.20 1.39
CA ILE A 149 1.72 10.91 2.56
C ILE A 149 1.16 9.50 2.41
N THR A 150 1.20 8.70 3.46
CA THR A 150 0.57 7.37 3.49
C THR A 150 -0.50 7.30 4.56
N MET A 151 -1.61 6.61 4.26
CA MET A 151 -2.75 6.50 5.17
C MET A 151 -3.35 5.09 5.13
N MET A 152 -3.38 4.41 6.27
CA MET A 152 -4.02 3.11 6.43
C MET A 152 -4.50 2.95 7.87
N VAL A 153 -5.82 2.82 8.07
CA VAL A 153 -6.47 2.64 9.37
C VAL A 153 -7.85 2.04 9.15
N GLY A 154 -8.39 1.37 10.15
CA GLY A 154 -9.77 0.87 10.13
C GLY A 154 -9.94 -0.52 10.73
N THR A 155 -8.89 -1.33 10.81
CA THR A 155 -8.98 -2.67 11.41
C THR A 155 -9.47 -2.62 12.85
N ASN A 156 -8.98 -1.66 13.65
CA ASN A 156 -9.43 -1.47 15.03
C ASN A 156 -10.87 -0.93 15.14
N ASP A 157 -11.32 -0.14 14.16
CA ASP A 157 -12.72 0.26 14.03
C ASP A 157 -13.63 -0.96 13.84
N LEU A 158 -13.23 -1.88 12.95
CA LEU A 158 -14.01 -3.08 12.64
C LEU A 158 -14.11 -4.04 13.82
N ILE A 159 -13.02 -4.21 14.57
CA ILE A 159 -13.00 -5.03 15.79
C ILE A 159 -13.97 -4.45 16.83
N GLU A 160 -13.90 -3.14 17.08
CA GLU A 160 -14.81 -2.47 18.00
C GLU A 160 -16.29 -2.65 17.61
N LEU A 161 -16.61 -2.48 16.33
CA LEU A 161 -17.97 -2.65 15.84
C LEU A 161 -18.44 -4.12 15.94
N TYR A 162 -17.57 -5.08 15.61
CA TYR A 162 -17.82 -6.49 15.79
C TYR A 162 -18.11 -6.81 17.26
N GLU A 163 -17.25 -6.39 18.19
CA GLU A 163 -17.42 -6.61 19.63
C GLU A 163 -18.67 -5.92 20.16
N GLY A 164 -19.03 -4.76 19.64
CA GLY A 164 -20.27 -4.07 19.93
C GLY A 164 -21.53 -4.90 19.60
N VAL A 165 -21.51 -5.63 18.48
CA VAL A 165 -22.61 -6.52 18.12
C VAL A 165 -22.62 -7.78 19.02
N ILE A 166 -21.46 -8.39 19.25
CA ILE A 166 -21.34 -9.58 20.09
C ILE A 166 -21.79 -9.32 21.54
N SER A 167 -21.46 -8.13 22.09
CA SER A 167 -21.92 -7.72 23.43
C SER A 167 -23.37 -7.20 23.45
N SER A 168 -24.05 -7.19 22.30
CA SER A 168 -25.41 -6.64 22.15
C SER A 168 -25.54 -5.13 22.50
N SER A 169 -24.43 -4.39 22.50
CA SER A 169 -24.44 -2.94 22.62
C SER A 169 -24.81 -2.23 21.32
N LEU A 170 -24.64 -2.92 20.19
CA LEU A 170 -25.04 -2.48 18.87
C LEU A 170 -25.90 -3.57 18.17
N THR A 171 -26.85 -3.14 17.34
CA THR A 171 -27.46 -4.05 16.38
C THR A 171 -26.52 -4.23 15.18
N GLN A 172 -26.61 -5.37 14.49
CA GLN A 172 -25.82 -5.62 13.27
C GLN A 172 -26.03 -4.51 12.23
N GLY A 173 -27.29 -4.08 11.99
CA GLY A 173 -27.58 -3.02 11.03
C GLY A 173 -26.94 -1.69 11.39
N ALA A 174 -26.95 -1.31 12.68
CA ALA A 174 -26.28 -0.11 13.17
C ALA A 174 -24.75 -0.19 12.99
N ALA A 175 -24.14 -1.33 13.33
CA ALA A 175 -22.70 -1.53 13.18
C ALA A 175 -22.24 -1.47 11.71
N VAL A 176 -22.99 -2.07 10.79
CA VAL A 176 -22.71 -2.01 9.33
C VAL A 176 -22.84 -0.57 8.80
N ALA A 177 -23.87 0.18 9.21
CA ALA A 177 -24.02 1.58 8.83
C ALA A 177 -22.88 2.45 9.38
N GLU A 178 -22.48 2.21 10.64
CA GLU A 178 -21.36 2.91 11.29
C GLU A 178 -20.03 2.58 10.61
N ALA A 179 -19.80 1.32 10.20
CA ALA A 179 -18.60 0.95 9.46
C ALA A 179 -18.47 1.78 8.17
N ARG A 180 -19.56 1.94 7.41
CA ARG A 180 -19.57 2.81 6.22
C ARG A 180 -19.28 4.27 6.56
N ALA A 181 -19.90 4.79 7.63
CA ALA A 181 -19.70 6.17 8.06
C ALA A 181 -18.22 6.43 8.44
N ARG A 182 -17.58 5.47 9.12
CA ARG A 182 -16.14 5.57 9.43
C ARG A 182 -15.26 5.50 8.18
N GLY A 183 -15.61 4.66 7.19
CA GLY A 183 -14.93 4.64 5.90
C GLY A 183 -15.03 5.99 5.15
N LEU A 184 -16.21 6.62 5.17
CA LEU A 184 -16.40 7.99 4.64
C LEU A 184 -15.62 9.03 5.44
N ALA A 185 -15.58 8.92 6.76
CA ALA A 185 -14.78 9.81 7.61
C ALA A 185 -13.27 9.69 7.30
N PHE A 186 -12.76 8.47 7.02
CA PHE A 186 -11.41 8.26 6.54
C PHE A 186 -11.16 8.97 5.20
N ALA A 187 -12.05 8.82 4.21
CA ALA A 187 -12.00 9.57 2.94
C ALA A 187 -11.98 11.09 3.18
N GLY A 188 -12.74 11.55 4.18
CA GLY A 188 -12.75 12.95 4.62
C GLY A 188 -11.37 13.43 5.08
N GLN A 189 -10.58 12.61 5.79
CA GLN A 189 -9.22 12.98 6.22
C GLN A 189 -8.26 13.08 5.03
N ILE A 190 -8.38 12.19 4.05
CA ILE A 190 -7.63 12.29 2.79
C ILE A 190 -7.95 13.64 2.11
N ASN A 191 -9.23 13.97 2.00
CA ASN A 191 -9.68 15.23 1.41
C ASN A 191 -9.14 16.47 2.14
N ARG A 192 -9.02 16.42 3.46
CA ARG A 192 -8.43 17.50 4.26
C ARG A 192 -6.97 17.72 3.91
N LEU A 193 -6.18 16.65 3.78
CA LEU A 193 -4.76 16.72 3.45
C LEU A 193 -4.52 17.25 2.04
N ILE A 194 -5.29 16.80 1.06
CA ILE A 194 -5.14 17.22 -0.34
C ILE A 194 -5.72 18.62 -0.63
N ASN A 195 -6.60 19.14 0.23
CA ASN A 195 -7.22 20.45 0.06
C ASN A 195 -6.66 21.53 1.01
N SER A 196 -5.84 21.16 1.99
CA SER A 196 -5.34 22.07 3.04
C SER A 196 -4.44 23.19 2.51
N SER A 197 -3.96 23.08 1.29
CA SER A 197 -3.20 24.11 0.60
C SER A 197 -3.37 23.94 -0.91
N ASN A 198 -2.98 24.93 -1.71
CA ASN A 198 -2.83 24.78 -3.16
C ASN A 198 -1.73 23.77 -3.54
N THR A 199 -1.31 22.94 -2.61
CA THR A 199 -0.21 22.02 -2.75
C THR A 199 -0.68 20.67 -3.26
N LYS A 200 0.12 20.10 -4.13
CA LYS A 200 -0.13 18.83 -4.79
C LYS A 200 0.74 17.73 -4.17
N GLY A 201 0.76 17.64 -2.84
CA GLY A 201 1.36 16.49 -2.15
C GLY A 201 0.69 15.21 -2.63
N ARG A 202 1.41 14.11 -2.65
CA ARG A 202 0.88 12.81 -3.07
C ARG A 202 0.47 11.99 -1.88
N VAL A 203 -0.74 11.42 -1.96
CA VAL A 203 -1.30 10.59 -0.91
C VAL A 203 -1.52 9.18 -1.43
N ILE A 204 -0.91 8.19 -0.78
CA ILE A 204 -1.24 6.78 -0.92
C ILE A 204 -2.14 6.39 0.24
N TYR A 205 -3.32 5.88 -0.07
CA TYR A 205 -4.25 5.38 0.93
C TYR A 205 -4.74 3.98 0.60
N SER A 206 -5.13 3.25 1.62
CA SER A 206 -5.42 1.82 1.49
C SER A 206 -6.78 1.46 2.09
N THR A 207 -7.44 0.46 1.49
CA THR A 207 -8.45 -0.33 2.17
C THR A 207 -7.82 -1.21 3.25
N VAL A 208 -8.62 -1.71 4.18
CA VAL A 208 -8.17 -2.69 5.17
C VAL A 208 -8.53 -4.10 4.73
N PRO A 209 -7.72 -5.11 5.08
CA PRO A 209 -8.02 -6.51 4.79
C PRO A 209 -9.35 -6.94 5.38
N TYR A 210 -9.99 -7.94 4.78
CA TYR A 210 -11.19 -8.54 5.33
C TYR A 210 -10.92 -9.19 6.68
N LEU A 211 -11.59 -8.69 7.73
CA LEU A 211 -11.37 -9.14 9.11
C LEU A 211 -11.68 -10.63 9.29
N ASN A 212 -12.65 -11.16 8.58
CA ASN A 212 -12.97 -12.60 8.59
C ASN A 212 -11.87 -13.49 7.98
N LEU A 213 -10.94 -12.94 7.18
CA LEU A 213 -9.83 -13.69 6.58
C LEU A 213 -8.53 -13.60 7.40
N THR A 214 -8.52 -12.80 8.46
CA THR A 214 -7.38 -12.70 9.39
C THR A 214 -7.39 -13.87 10.38
N PRO A 215 -6.29 -14.18 11.07
CA PRO A 215 -6.30 -15.16 12.15
C PRO A 215 -7.32 -14.86 13.25
N PHE A 216 -7.65 -13.59 13.50
CA PHE A 216 -8.73 -13.20 14.40
C PHE A 216 -10.09 -13.78 13.94
N GLY A 217 -10.41 -13.63 12.67
CA GLY A 217 -11.66 -14.12 12.08
C GLY A 217 -11.66 -15.64 11.83
N GLN A 218 -10.50 -16.22 11.56
CA GLN A 218 -10.31 -17.64 11.32
C GLN A 218 -10.19 -18.47 12.61
N ASN A 219 -10.16 -17.82 13.77
CA ASN A 219 -10.12 -18.48 15.06
C ASN A 219 -11.30 -19.45 15.19
N THR A 220 -11.05 -20.67 15.69
CA THR A 220 -12.05 -21.76 15.81
C THR A 220 -13.19 -21.41 16.78
N SER A 221 -13.02 -20.45 17.65
CA SER A 221 -14.09 -19.92 18.51
C SER A 221 -15.12 -19.06 17.78
N LYS A 222 -14.84 -18.65 16.55
CA LYS A 222 -15.71 -17.80 15.73
C LYS A 222 -16.64 -18.67 14.89
N SER A 223 -17.94 -18.40 14.97
CA SER A 223 -18.96 -19.05 14.16
C SER A 223 -18.98 -18.54 12.71
N ASP A 224 -19.71 -19.18 11.83
CA ASP A 224 -19.92 -18.69 10.46
C ASP A 224 -20.72 -17.38 10.45
N ALA A 225 -21.60 -17.17 11.42
CA ALA A 225 -22.31 -15.90 11.59
C ALA A 225 -21.33 -14.76 11.99
N ASP A 226 -20.36 -15.04 12.86
CA ASP A 226 -19.30 -14.09 13.20
C ASP A 226 -18.46 -13.70 11.98
N ARG A 227 -18.04 -14.69 11.20
CA ARG A 227 -17.28 -14.46 9.97
C ARG A 227 -18.07 -13.66 8.94
N THR A 228 -19.37 -13.97 8.79
CA THR A 228 -20.26 -13.18 7.90
C THR A 228 -20.38 -11.73 8.37
N LEU A 229 -20.57 -11.52 9.68
CA LEU A 229 -20.62 -10.16 10.24
C LEU A 229 -19.32 -9.39 10.00
N MET A 230 -18.14 -9.99 10.29
CA MET A 230 -16.84 -9.36 10.05
C MET A 230 -16.65 -9.00 8.57
N GLN A 231 -17.09 -9.88 7.66
CA GLN A 231 -17.04 -9.61 6.21
C GLN A 231 -17.91 -8.40 5.85
N LEU A 232 -19.15 -8.35 6.33
CA LEU A 232 -20.08 -7.24 6.07
C LEU A 232 -19.55 -5.91 6.61
N LEU A 233 -19.00 -5.90 7.82
CA LEU A 233 -18.40 -4.73 8.43
C LEU A 233 -17.23 -4.22 7.57
N THR A 234 -16.30 -5.11 7.20
CA THR A 234 -15.15 -4.75 6.38
C THR A 234 -15.56 -4.24 5.00
N GLN A 235 -16.49 -4.92 4.36
CA GLN A 235 -17.00 -4.49 3.07
C GLN A 235 -17.61 -3.10 3.17
N SER A 236 -18.48 -2.87 4.16
CA SER A 236 -19.15 -1.59 4.34
C SER A 236 -18.16 -0.43 4.62
N PHE A 237 -17.14 -0.68 5.44
CA PHE A 237 -16.07 0.30 5.69
C PHE A 237 -15.28 0.62 4.40
N ASN A 238 -14.83 -0.40 3.69
CA ASN A 238 -14.09 -0.23 2.45
C ASN A 238 -14.93 0.41 1.34
N ASP A 239 -16.24 0.15 1.30
CA ASP A 239 -17.18 0.83 0.39
C ASP A 239 -17.33 2.32 0.75
N GLY A 240 -17.20 2.67 2.03
CA GLY A 240 -17.10 4.06 2.47
C GLY A 240 -15.86 4.76 1.91
N ILE A 241 -14.71 4.10 1.93
CA ILE A 241 -13.45 4.61 1.36
C ILE A 241 -13.56 4.78 -0.17
N ARG A 242 -14.20 3.82 -0.85
CA ARG A 242 -14.39 3.80 -2.32
C ARG A 242 -15.58 4.62 -2.81
N ALA A 243 -16.32 5.28 -1.91
CA ALA A 243 -17.48 6.05 -2.27
C ALA A 243 -17.13 7.12 -3.31
N GLN A 244 -18.11 7.48 -4.16
CA GLN A 244 -17.95 8.58 -5.11
C GLN A 244 -17.82 9.92 -4.37
N GLU A 245 -17.18 10.90 -4.99
CA GLU A 245 -16.99 12.24 -4.43
C GLU A 245 -18.34 12.89 -4.02
N ALA A 246 -19.39 12.67 -4.83
CA ALA A 246 -20.73 13.17 -4.55
C ALA A 246 -21.35 12.60 -3.27
N ASP A 247 -20.92 11.39 -2.87
CA ASP A 247 -21.37 10.68 -1.67
C ASP A 247 -20.41 10.87 -0.47
N GLY A 248 -19.50 11.83 -0.56
CA GLY A 248 -18.51 12.12 0.50
C GLY A 248 -17.19 11.37 0.36
N GLY A 249 -16.97 10.66 -0.74
CA GLY A 249 -15.73 9.93 -1.02
C GLY A 249 -14.52 10.83 -1.33
N VAL A 250 -13.42 10.21 -1.71
CA VAL A 250 -12.16 10.92 -2.00
C VAL A 250 -12.28 11.77 -3.25
N LYS A 251 -11.86 13.03 -3.15
CA LYS A 251 -11.86 13.98 -4.27
C LYS A 251 -10.68 13.75 -5.17
N THR A 252 -10.94 13.30 -6.39
CA THR A 252 -9.89 12.92 -7.34
C THR A 252 -9.43 14.03 -8.27
N ASN A 253 -10.22 15.12 -8.40
CA ASN A 253 -10.06 16.23 -9.36
C ASN A 253 -8.61 16.73 -9.57
N GLY A 254 -7.82 16.09 -10.43
CA GLY A 254 -6.44 16.48 -10.74
C GLY A 254 -5.47 16.35 -9.57
N ARG A 255 -5.81 15.58 -8.54
CA ARG A 255 -4.98 15.27 -7.38
C ARG A 255 -4.15 14.02 -7.65
N SER A 256 -2.97 14.00 -7.09
CA SER A 256 -2.06 12.84 -7.15
C SER A 256 -2.38 11.90 -5.99
N LEU A 257 -3.24 10.92 -6.26
CA LEU A 257 -3.74 9.96 -5.29
C LEU A 257 -3.37 8.55 -5.75
N GLY A 258 -2.79 7.77 -4.86
CA GLY A 258 -2.55 6.36 -5.03
C GLY A 258 -3.51 5.55 -4.18
N PHE A 259 -4.22 4.62 -4.77
CA PHE A 259 -5.15 3.74 -4.08
C PHE A 259 -4.60 2.32 -4.05
N LEU A 260 -4.44 1.77 -2.84
CA LEU A 260 -4.06 0.39 -2.60
C LEU A 260 -5.29 -0.42 -2.20
N ASP A 261 -5.69 -1.37 -3.03
CA ASP A 261 -6.76 -2.29 -2.68
C ASP A 261 -6.24 -3.50 -1.90
N THR A 262 -5.77 -3.23 -0.67
CA THR A 262 -5.24 -4.26 0.23
C THR A 262 -6.29 -5.33 0.55
N ALA A 263 -7.57 -4.97 0.64
CA ALA A 263 -8.65 -5.93 0.82
C ALA A 263 -8.68 -6.98 -0.28
N GLN A 264 -8.62 -6.55 -1.55
CA GLN A 264 -8.66 -7.47 -2.68
C GLN A 264 -7.34 -8.24 -2.83
N LYS A 265 -6.19 -7.59 -2.63
CA LYS A 265 -4.88 -8.24 -2.69
C LYS A 265 -4.79 -9.40 -1.70
N PHE A 266 -5.13 -9.15 -0.44
CA PHE A 266 -5.05 -10.17 0.61
C PHE A 266 -6.12 -11.25 0.47
N ARG A 267 -7.30 -10.91 -0.06
CA ARG A 267 -8.30 -11.92 -0.43
C ARG A 267 -7.76 -12.86 -1.51
N ASN A 268 -7.16 -12.33 -2.59
CA ASN A 268 -6.61 -13.16 -3.65
C ASN A 268 -5.53 -14.11 -3.11
N ILE A 269 -4.62 -13.60 -2.28
CA ILE A 269 -3.60 -14.45 -1.63
C ILE A 269 -4.27 -15.52 -0.75
N PHE A 270 -5.31 -15.16 0.01
CA PHE A 270 -6.04 -16.11 0.85
C PHE A 270 -6.69 -17.20 0.01
N ASP A 271 -7.43 -16.84 -1.03
CA ASP A 271 -8.18 -17.76 -1.87
C ASP A 271 -7.24 -18.72 -2.63
N GLU A 272 -6.09 -18.25 -3.10
CA GLU A 272 -5.09 -19.08 -3.77
C GLU A 272 -4.46 -20.09 -2.81
N VAL A 273 -4.00 -19.64 -1.64
CA VAL A 273 -3.35 -20.53 -0.64
C VAL A 273 -4.36 -21.48 0.01
N ASP A 274 -5.59 -21.03 0.27
CA ASP A 274 -6.65 -21.91 0.81
C ASP A 274 -7.10 -22.97 -0.22
N GLY A 275 -6.90 -22.70 -1.51
CA GLY A 275 -7.09 -23.64 -2.63
C GLY A 275 -5.90 -24.56 -2.90
N ASP A 276 -4.99 -24.76 -1.94
CA ASP A 276 -3.79 -25.61 -2.04
C ASP A 276 -2.73 -25.12 -3.07
N ASN A 277 -2.75 -23.84 -3.44
CA ASN A 277 -1.68 -23.23 -4.22
C ASN A 277 -0.71 -22.48 -3.29
N GLU A 278 0.52 -22.33 -3.72
CA GLU A 278 1.47 -21.44 -3.07
C GLU A 278 1.45 -20.05 -3.76
N VAL A 279 1.48 -19.00 -2.96
CA VAL A 279 1.75 -17.64 -3.45
C VAL A 279 3.15 -17.28 -3.02
N ASP A 280 4.10 -17.33 -3.93
CA ASP A 280 5.53 -17.28 -3.65
C ASP A 280 5.92 -18.30 -2.55
N ALA A 281 6.29 -17.81 -1.37
CA ALA A 281 6.65 -18.68 -0.24
C ALA A 281 5.50 -18.83 0.80
N ILE A 282 4.34 -18.17 0.60
CA ILE A 282 3.25 -18.21 1.58
C ILE A 282 2.51 -19.54 1.46
N THR A 283 2.42 -20.26 2.57
CA THR A 283 1.73 -21.54 2.71
C THR A 283 0.66 -21.52 3.81
N ASN A 284 0.57 -20.42 4.58
CA ASN A 284 -0.41 -20.28 5.65
C ASN A 284 -1.00 -18.86 5.69
N VAL A 285 -2.32 -18.78 5.53
CA VAL A 285 -3.08 -17.51 5.51
C VAL A 285 -4.13 -17.44 6.64
N LYS A 286 -4.28 -18.51 7.42
CA LYS A 286 -5.32 -18.62 8.46
C LYS A 286 -4.80 -18.45 9.88
N GLN A 287 -3.51 -18.66 10.09
CA GLN A 287 -2.88 -18.67 11.40
C GLN A 287 -1.86 -17.56 11.54
N ALA A 288 -1.60 -17.17 12.79
CA ALA A 288 -0.52 -16.27 13.12
C ALA A 288 0.82 -17.02 13.18
N ALA A 289 1.89 -16.40 12.66
CA ALA A 289 3.24 -16.94 12.72
C ALA A 289 3.85 -16.83 14.13
N CYS A 290 3.46 -15.80 14.89
CA CYS A 290 3.99 -15.57 16.24
C CYS A 290 3.33 -16.49 17.27
N GLN A 291 4.12 -17.05 18.21
CA GLN A 291 3.62 -17.86 19.34
C GLN A 291 2.65 -17.07 20.23
N ASP A 292 2.89 -15.77 20.44
CA ASP A 292 1.95 -14.85 21.05
C ASP A 292 1.37 -13.92 19.98
N PRO A 293 0.18 -14.25 19.42
CA PRO A 293 -0.43 -13.50 18.33
C PRO A 293 -1.08 -12.18 18.79
N VAL A 294 -1.13 -11.91 20.08
CA VAL A 294 -1.64 -10.67 20.66
C VAL A 294 -0.51 -9.66 20.90
N ASN A 295 0.62 -10.12 21.42
CA ASN A 295 1.76 -9.25 21.74
C ASN A 295 2.84 -9.29 20.65
N VAL A 296 2.44 -9.00 19.42
CA VAL A 296 3.28 -9.14 18.22
C VAL A 296 4.51 -8.22 18.25
N LEU A 297 4.47 -7.11 18.99
CA LEU A 297 5.62 -6.21 19.14
C LEU A 297 6.85 -6.95 19.70
N ASN A 298 6.63 -7.99 20.51
CA ASN A 298 7.70 -8.82 21.08
C ASN A 298 8.02 -10.06 20.21
N CYS A 299 7.30 -10.29 19.14
CA CYS A 299 7.56 -11.40 18.23
C CYS A 299 8.88 -11.21 17.48
N THR A 300 9.68 -12.25 17.43
CA THR A 300 10.93 -12.31 16.67
C THR A 300 11.00 -13.60 15.88
N ASN A 301 11.96 -13.72 14.98
CA ASN A 301 12.17 -14.97 14.24
C ASN A 301 12.43 -16.18 15.15
N ASN A 302 12.79 -15.98 16.43
CA ASN A 302 13.00 -17.05 17.41
C ASN A 302 11.72 -17.41 18.20
N THR A 303 10.65 -16.64 18.08
CA THR A 303 9.38 -16.84 18.77
C THR A 303 8.22 -17.11 17.80
N LEU A 304 8.54 -17.69 16.66
CA LEU A 304 7.55 -18.17 15.69
C LEU A 304 7.01 -19.55 16.12
N VAL A 305 5.80 -19.88 15.71
CA VAL A 305 5.25 -21.23 15.88
C VAL A 305 6.06 -22.25 15.09
N SER A 306 6.00 -23.52 15.47
CA SER A 306 6.74 -24.59 14.80
C SER A 306 6.39 -24.64 13.30
N GLY A 307 7.40 -24.63 12.44
CA GLY A 307 7.23 -24.65 10.98
C GLY A 307 7.01 -23.26 10.36
N ALA A 308 6.76 -22.23 11.14
CA ALA A 308 6.69 -20.87 10.63
C ALA A 308 8.10 -20.30 10.34
N THR A 309 8.17 -19.55 9.26
CA THR A 309 9.32 -18.73 8.87
C THR A 309 8.89 -17.27 8.69
N PRO A 310 9.81 -16.32 8.56
CA PRO A 310 9.45 -14.92 8.33
C PRO A 310 8.57 -14.67 7.09
N VAL A 311 8.51 -15.62 6.15
CA VAL A 311 7.91 -15.41 4.82
C VAL A 311 6.82 -16.43 4.44
N ASN A 312 6.63 -17.52 5.18
CA ASN A 312 5.66 -18.54 4.79
C ASN A 312 4.25 -18.38 5.43
N TYR A 313 4.06 -17.35 6.24
CA TYR A 313 2.76 -16.95 6.79
C TYR A 313 2.39 -15.56 6.28
N LEU A 314 1.11 -15.32 5.99
CA LEU A 314 0.60 -14.00 5.63
C LEU A 314 0.51 -13.06 6.86
N TRP A 315 0.31 -13.63 8.04
CA TRP A 315 0.03 -12.92 9.28
C TRP A 315 1.08 -13.24 10.35
N ALA A 316 1.57 -12.20 11.02
CA ALA A 316 2.40 -12.35 12.22
C ALA A 316 1.54 -12.55 13.47
N GLY A 317 0.47 -11.78 13.62
CA GLY A 317 -0.46 -11.83 14.74
C GLY A 317 -1.91 -12.03 14.30
N ASN A 318 -2.82 -11.76 15.22
CA ASN A 318 -4.27 -11.93 14.96
C ASN A 318 -4.76 -11.05 13.80
N ILE A 319 -4.21 -9.86 13.64
CA ILE A 319 -4.56 -8.86 12.61
C ILE A 319 -3.32 -8.23 11.98
N ASN A 320 -2.14 -8.59 12.44
CA ASN A 320 -0.89 -7.96 12.06
C ASN A 320 -0.23 -8.72 10.91
N PHE A 321 0.21 -8.01 9.90
CA PHE A 321 0.91 -8.60 8.77
C PHE A 321 2.24 -9.21 9.19
N SER A 322 2.60 -10.33 8.57
CA SER A 322 3.97 -10.85 8.62
C SER A 322 4.92 -10.02 7.75
N ALA A 323 6.20 -10.37 7.74
CA ALA A 323 7.15 -9.79 6.79
C ALA A 323 6.71 -9.98 5.34
N ALA A 324 6.13 -11.14 4.99
CA ALA A 324 5.58 -11.39 3.66
C ALA A 324 4.36 -10.49 3.37
N GLY A 325 3.41 -10.36 4.30
CA GLY A 325 2.25 -9.48 4.12
C GLY A 325 2.67 -8.02 3.90
N HIS A 326 3.65 -7.55 4.67
CA HIS A 326 4.21 -6.22 4.46
C HIS A 326 4.98 -6.07 3.14
N PHE A 327 5.65 -7.12 2.68
CA PHE A 327 6.33 -7.12 1.38
C PHE A 327 5.34 -6.89 0.24
N TYR A 328 4.26 -7.67 0.17
CA TYR A 328 3.26 -7.52 -0.89
C TYR A 328 2.62 -6.14 -0.92
N LEU A 329 2.28 -5.60 0.25
CA LEU A 329 1.72 -4.25 0.34
C LEU A 329 2.75 -3.18 0.00
N GLY A 330 4.00 -3.37 0.43
CA GLY A 330 5.11 -2.47 0.14
C GLY A 330 5.48 -2.45 -1.33
N ASP A 331 5.53 -3.62 -1.98
CA ASP A 331 5.79 -3.74 -3.42
C ASP A 331 4.70 -3.04 -4.24
N ASP A 332 3.41 -3.30 -3.95
CA ASP A 332 2.29 -2.62 -4.60
C ASP A 332 2.37 -1.10 -4.39
N ALA A 333 2.75 -0.63 -3.20
CA ALA A 333 2.89 0.79 -2.89
C ALA A 333 4.05 1.44 -3.65
N VAL A 334 5.20 0.77 -3.77
CA VAL A 334 6.36 1.22 -4.55
C VAL A 334 6.01 1.25 -6.04
N ASN A 335 5.41 0.19 -6.57
CA ASN A 335 4.97 0.13 -7.96
C ASN A 335 3.99 1.25 -8.30
N LEU A 336 3.04 1.52 -7.40
CA LEU A 336 2.09 2.63 -7.54
C LEU A 336 2.81 3.98 -7.51
N ALA A 337 3.71 4.20 -6.55
CA ALA A 337 4.42 5.46 -6.37
C ALA A 337 5.42 5.78 -7.49
N THR A 338 5.95 4.76 -8.16
CA THR A 338 6.93 4.92 -9.26
C THR A 338 6.29 4.92 -10.64
N SER A 339 5.01 4.55 -10.76
CA SER A 339 4.26 4.57 -12.02
C SER A 339 4.07 5.99 -12.56
N LEU A 340 3.99 6.15 -13.86
CA LEU A 340 3.72 7.41 -14.54
C LEU A 340 2.38 7.34 -15.25
N PRO A 341 1.62 8.44 -15.29
CA PRO A 341 1.72 9.69 -14.53
C PRO A 341 1.13 9.53 -13.12
N TRP A 342 1.80 10.06 -12.11
CA TRP A 342 1.39 9.97 -10.72
C TRP A 342 1.16 11.37 -10.15
#